data_cf1425b1c0b75a21827fbce079482a54
#
_entry.id   cf1425b1c0b75a21827fbce079482a54
#
_cell.length_a   1.000
_cell.length_b   1.000
_cell.length_c   1.000
_cell.angle_alpha   90.00
_cell.angle_beta   90.00
_cell.angle_gamma   90.00
#
_symmetry.space_group_name_H-M   'P 1'
#
loop_
_entity.id
_entity.type
_entity.pdbx_description
1 polymer ?
#
loop_
_entity_poly.entity_id
_entity_poly.type
_entity_poly.pdbx_seq_one_letter_code
_entity_poly.pdbx_strand_id
1 'polypeptide(L)'
;MTKIKGYLLPLPPFEEQKRIVAKIEELMPYADEYDKANIELGKLNEKFPEDMQKSILQYAIQGKLVEQREEEGTAEELYHQIQVEKEQLVEEGKIKKQKKLPEITEEEIPFDIPKSWKWVRINEIASFIKAGGDKPKEIIDQKNSYYDVPVIGNGKENNGIVGYTTTPTVEVPCLTVSGRGTIGYTCYRSEPFTPIVRLIVLNFPSGISNHYIEYVLTAPLEKGVGTSIKQLTVPMIKTKLVPLPPIEEQKRIVAKIEDLEPYTERLE
;
A
#
# COMPACT_ATOMS: atom_id res chain seq x y z
N MET A 1 -16.27 16.57 46.62
CA MET A 1 -15.35 17.44 47.39
C MET A 1 -14.30 16.58 48.06
N THR A 2 -13.08 16.60 47.54
CA THR A 2 -11.96 15.80 48.08
C THR A 2 -11.55 16.37 49.42
N LYS A 3 -11.48 15.50 50.46
CA LYS A 3 -11.14 15.91 51.82
C LYS A 3 -9.66 16.30 51.93
N ILE A 4 -9.35 17.58 51.78
CA ILE A 4 -7.99 18.16 51.96
C ILE A 4 -7.59 18.17 53.47
N LYS A 5 -8.54 17.97 54.38
CA LYS A 5 -8.37 18.09 55.87
C LYS A 5 -7.42 17.08 56.56
N GLY A 6 -6.70 16.25 55.83
CA GLY A 6 -5.80 15.27 56.44
C GLY A 6 -4.38 15.28 55.88
N TYR A 7 -4.04 16.22 55.02
CA TYR A 7 -2.69 16.31 54.47
C TYR A 7 -1.74 17.05 55.43
N LEU A 8 -0.61 16.43 55.71
CA LEU A 8 0.48 17.06 56.42
C LEU A 8 1.27 17.95 55.42
N LEU A 9 1.34 19.22 55.70
CA LEU A 9 2.09 20.19 54.91
C LEU A 9 3.37 20.58 55.66
N PRO A 10 4.55 20.43 55.08
CA PRO A 10 5.75 21.01 55.62
C PRO A 10 5.67 22.54 55.52
N LEU A 11 5.88 23.23 56.61
CA LEU A 11 5.82 24.70 56.67
C LEU A 11 7.23 25.23 57.01
N PRO A 12 8.04 25.59 56.00
CA PRO A 12 9.35 26.19 56.21
C PRO A 12 9.20 27.66 56.68
N PRO A 13 10.26 28.26 57.26
CA PRO A 13 10.29 29.68 57.58
C PRO A 13 9.90 30.56 56.40
N PHE A 14 9.28 31.72 56.67
CA PHE A 14 8.70 32.60 55.62
C PHE A 14 9.71 33.02 54.53
N GLU A 15 10.93 33.34 54.90
CA GLU A 15 11.98 33.70 53.94
C GLU A 15 12.45 32.49 53.07
N GLU A 16 12.32 31.29 53.59
CA GLU A 16 12.58 30.07 52.81
C GLU A 16 11.44 29.78 51.85
N GLN A 17 10.19 30.02 52.24
CA GLN A 17 9.04 29.91 51.32
C GLN A 17 9.22 30.83 50.11
N LYS A 18 9.66 32.10 50.32
CA LYS A 18 9.93 33.03 49.22
C LYS A 18 11.03 32.52 48.28
N ARG A 19 12.10 31.95 48.81
CA ARG A 19 13.20 31.41 48.00
C ARG A 19 12.72 30.19 47.20
N ILE A 20 11.89 29.34 47.79
CA ILE A 20 11.30 28.19 47.09
C ILE A 20 10.43 28.65 45.93
N VAL A 21 9.52 29.62 46.16
CA VAL A 21 8.65 30.17 45.12
C VAL A 21 9.47 30.80 43.99
N ALA A 22 10.44 31.64 44.30
CA ALA A 22 11.29 32.25 43.29
C ALA A 22 12.06 31.22 42.47
N LYS A 23 12.53 30.13 43.10
CA LYS A 23 13.22 29.05 42.39
C LYS A 23 12.29 28.19 41.51
N ILE A 24 11.05 28.00 41.95
CA ILE A 24 10.03 27.33 41.12
C ILE A 24 9.69 28.20 39.89
N GLU A 25 9.46 29.52 40.10
CA GLU A 25 9.17 30.45 39.01
C GLU A 25 10.33 30.55 38.01
N GLU A 26 11.58 30.48 38.48
CA GLU A 26 12.77 30.43 37.63
C GLU A 26 12.84 29.15 36.78
N LEU A 27 12.40 27.97 37.35
CA LEU A 27 12.51 26.67 36.70
C LEU A 27 11.30 26.29 35.83
N MET A 28 10.10 26.86 36.11
CA MET A 28 8.89 26.56 35.36
C MET A 28 9.03 26.73 33.84
N PRO A 29 9.65 27.82 33.31
CA PRO A 29 9.84 27.97 31.87
C PRO A 29 10.63 26.82 31.23
N TYR A 30 11.64 26.29 31.91
CA TYR A 30 12.41 25.15 31.40
C TYR A 30 11.59 23.84 31.41
N ALA A 31 10.71 23.65 32.39
CA ALA A 31 9.81 22.52 32.41
C ALA A 31 8.78 22.59 31.27
N ASP A 32 8.24 23.79 31.00
CA ASP A 32 7.31 24.03 29.88
C ASP A 32 7.99 23.82 28.52
N GLU A 33 9.24 24.21 28.38
CA GLU A 33 10.03 24.02 27.16
C GLU A 33 10.35 22.54 26.93
N TYR A 34 10.72 21.81 27.99
CA TYR A 34 10.91 20.37 27.96
C TYR A 34 9.64 19.62 27.54
N ASP A 35 8.48 19.96 28.13
CA ASP A 35 7.20 19.35 27.80
C ASP A 35 6.83 19.56 26.34
N LYS A 36 7.02 20.77 25.81
CA LYS A 36 6.78 21.06 24.38
C LYS A 36 7.67 20.20 23.48
N ALA A 37 8.97 20.16 23.78
CA ALA A 37 9.92 19.37 23.00
C ALA A 37 9.60 17.85 23.06
N ASN A 38 9.19 17.36 24.22
CA ASN A 38 8.80 15.95 24.40
C ASN A 38 7.51 15.59 23.64
N ILE A 39 6.51 16.49 23.64
CA ILE A 39 5.28 16.32 22.86
C ILE A 39 5.58 16.32 21.35
N GLU A 40 6.46 17.22 20.87
CA GLU A 40 6.88 17.25 19.46
C GLU A 40 7.62 15.98 19.06
N LEU A 41 8.55 15.52 19.88
CA LEU A 41 9.28 14.26 19.66
C LEU A 41 8.32 13.06 19.59
N GLY A 42 7.34 12.99 20.51
CA GLY A 42 6.31 11.96 20.48
C GLY A 42 5.54 11.92 19.16
N LYS A 43 5.09 13.09 18.67
CA LYS A 43 4.38 13.19 17.39
C LYS A 43 5.25 12.80 16.18
N LEU A 44 6.54 13.12 16.21
CA LEU A 44 7.47 12.72 15.17
C LEU A 44 7.67 11.20 15.17
N ASN A 45 7.87 10.61 16.35
CA ASN A 45 8.05 9.16 16.48
C ASN A 45 6.82 8.37 16.04
N GLU A 46 5.61 8.83 16.34
CA GLU A 46 4.36 8.20 15.89
C GLU A 46 4.19 8.17 14.35
N LYS A 47 4.66 9.22 13.66
CA LYS A 47 4.52 9.33 12.21
C LYS A 47 5.69 8.74 11.42
N PHE A 48 6.85 8.63 12.06
CA PHE A 48 8.09 8.26 11.39
C PHE A 48 8.01 6.92 10.65
N PRO A 49 7.43 5.84 11.22
CA PRO A 49 7.30 4.56 10.52
C PRO A 49 6.51 4.68 9.22
N GLU A 50 5.35 5.34 9.28
CA GLU A 50 4.49 5.54 8.10
C GLU A 50 5.15 6.42 7.04
N ASP A 51 5.80 7.51 7.45
CA ASP A 51 6.47 8.44 6.55
C ASP A 51 7.72 7.79 5.92
N MET A 52 8.44 6.95 6.67
CA MET A 52 9.56 6.17 6.17
C MET A 52 9.11 5.14 5.14
N GLN A 53 8.03 4.39 5.41
CA GLN A 53 7.46 3.43 4.47
C GLN A 53 7.03 4.11 3.17
N LYS A 54 6.32 5.24 3.26
CA LYS A 54 5.95 6.05 2.09
C LYS A 54 7.17 6.50 1.28
N SER A 55 8.23 6.93 1.96
CA SER A 55 9.48 7.35 1.30
C SER A 55 10.16 6.19 0.58
N ILE A 56 10.26 5.01 1.19
CA ILE A 56 10.81 3.80 0.57
C ILE A 56 10.05 3.47 -0.71
N LEU A 57 8.71 3.43 -0.65
CA LEU A 57 7.86 3.16 -1.81
C LEU A 57 8.03 4.24 -2.90
N GLN A 58 8.16 5.50 -2.51
CA GLN A 58 8.39 6.60 -3.45
C GLN A 58 9.74 6.46 -4.17
N TYR A 59 10.81 6.09 -3.46
CA TYR A 59 12.12 5.83 -4.06
C TYR A 59 12.07 4.61 -4.98
N ALA A 60 11.34 3.56 -4.59
CA ALA A 60 11.15 2.36 -5.39
C ALA A 60 10.52 2.66 -6.75
N ILE A 61 9.39 3.38 -6.78
CA ILE A 61 8.67 3.69 -8.02
C ILE A 61 9.37 4.73 -8.90
N GLN A 62 10.34 5.48 -8.36
CA GLN A 62 11.18 6.41 -9.10
C GLN A 62 12.48 5.79 -9.63
N GLY A 63 12.71 4.49 -9.38
CA GLY A 63 13.96 3.80 -9.77
C GLY A 63 15.20 4.26 -9.02
N LYS A 64 15.02 4.76 -7.78
CA LYS A 64 16.09 5.28 -6.91
C LYS A 64 16.45 4.35 -5.76
N LEU A 65 15.70 3.25 -5.56
CA LEU A 65 15.88 2.35 -4.43
C LEU A 65 17.01 1.34 -4.66
N VAL A 66 17.25 0.96 -5.90
CA VAL A 66 18.30 0.02 -6.33
C VAL A 66 19.10 0.62 -7.48
N GLU A 67 20.32 0.12 -7.68
CA GLU A 67 21.16 0.53 -8.81
C GLU A 67 20.57 0.07 -10.14
N GLN A 68 20.70 0.90 -11.19
CA GLN A 68 20.36 0.53 -12.55
C GLN A 68 21.44 -0.40 -13.11
N ARG A 69 21.05 -1.48 -13.82
CA ARG A 69 21.96 -2.46 -14.40
C ARG A 69 21.62 -2.69 -15.87
N GLU A 70 22.57 -2.35 -16.74
CA GLU A 70 22.39 -2.47 -18.20
C GLU A 70 22.18 -3.93 -18.65
N GLU A 71 22.78 -4.89 -17.95
CA GLU A 71 22.67 -6.33 -18.23
C GLU A 71 21.26 -6.92 -18.00
N GLU A 72 20.41 -6.21 -17.27
CA GLU A 72 19.02 -6.65 -17.00
C GLU A 72 18.05 -6.32 -18.16
N GLY A 73 18.55 -5.68 -19.22
CA GLY A 73 17.76 -5.32 -20.41
C GLY A 73 16.90 -4.08 -20.19
N THR A 74 15.84 -3.98 -20.97
CA THR A 74 14.95 -2.80 -20.96
C THR A 74 13.50 -3.18 -20.73
N ALA A 75 12.74 -2.24 -20.20
CA ALA A 75 11.29 -2.38 -20.07
C ALA A 75 10.57 -2.44 -21.42
N GLU A 76 11.17 -1.92 -22.49
CA GLU A 76 10.61 -2.02 -23.83
C GLU A 76 10.60 -3.48 -24.34
N GLU A 77 11.70 -4.20 -24.12
CA GLU A 77 11.81 -5.62 -24.44
C GLU A 77 10.81 -6.44 -23.61
N LEU A 78 10.73 -6.18 -22.32
CA LEU A 78 9.75 -6.82 -21.42
C LEU A 78 8.31 -6.53 -21.87
N TYR A 79 8.00 -5.27 -22.17
CA TYR A 79 6.67 -4.87 -22.66
C TYR A 79 6.30 -5.63 -23.95
N HIS A 80 7.22 -5.73 -24.90
CA HIS A 80 6.99 -6.51 -26.11
C HIS A 80 6.69 -7.98 -25.81
N GLN A 81 7.46 -8.62 -24.94
CA GLN A 81 7.22 -10.02 -24.51
C GLN A 81 5.83 -10.17 -23.89
N ILE A 82 5.42 -9.23 -23.03
CA ILE A 82 4.08 -9.23 -22.42
C ILE A 82 2.98 -9.12 -23.48
N GLN A 83 3.15 -8.27 -24.52
CA GLN A 83 2.16 -8.16 -25.58
C GLN A 83 2.04 -9.47 -26.38
N VAL A 84 3.16 -10.11 -26.72
CA VAL A 84 3.17 -11.43 -27.42
C VAL A 84 2.47 -12.50 -26.55
N GLU A 85 2.80 -12.62 -25.27
CA GLU A 85 2.15 -13.57 -24.35
C GLU A 85 0.63 -13.31 -24.27
N LYS A 86 0.21 -12.04 -24.18
CA LYS A 86 -1.22 -11.68 -24.13
C LYS A 86 -1.93 -12.00 -25.45
N GLU A 87 -1.31 -11.82 -26.61
CA GLU A 87 -1.87 -12.18 -27.90
C GLU A 87 -2.09 -13.69 -27.98
N GLN A 88 -1.12 -14.49 -27.55
CA GLN A 88 -1.24 -15.96 -27.47
C GLN A 88 -2.41 -16.37 -26.55
N LEU A 89 -2.52 -15.78 -25.36
CA LEU A 89 -3.62 -16.07 -24.44
C LEU A 89 -5.01 -15.71 -24.99
N VAL A 90 -5.08 -14.67 -25.85
CA VAL A 90 -6.30 -14.30 -26.58
C VAL A 90 -6.64 -15.31 -27.65
N GLU A 91 -5.64 -15.76 -28.44
CA GLU A 91 -5.81 -16.77 -29.49
C GLU A 91 -6.25 -18.12 -28.91
N GLU A 92 -5.69 -18.49 -27.75
CA GLU A 92 -6.07 -19.69 -26.99
C GLU A 92 -7.47 -19.56 -26.31
N GLY A 93 -8.09 -18.40 -26.36
CA GLY A 93 -9.38 -18.12 -25.73
C GLY A 93 -9.34 -18.03 -24.20
N LYS A 94 -8.15 -17.98 -23.59
CA LYS A 94 -7.95 -17.89 -22.13
C LYS A 94 -8.28 -16.50 -21.58
N ILE A 95 -8.02 -15.46 -22.37
CA ILE A 95 -8.36 -14.08 -22.00
C ILE A 95 -9.11 -13.38 -23.14
N LYS A 96 -9.88 -12.35 -22.80
CA LYS A 96 -10.59 -11.54 -23.80
C LYS A 96 -9.67 -10.44 -24.33
N LYS A 97 -9.71 -10.20 -25.66
CA LYS A 97 -9.02 -9.06 -26.27
C LYS A 97 -9.43 -7.75 -25.57
N GLN A 98 -8.44 -7.02 -25.10
CA GLN A 98 -8.66 -5.76 -24.40
C GLN A 98 -8.70 -4.61 -25.41
N LYS A 99 -9.50 -3.58 -25.10
CA LYS A 99 -9.55 -2.36 -25.91
C LYS A 99 -8.26 -1.57 -25.71
N LYS A 100 -7.62 -1.15 -26.81
CA LYS A 100 -6.48 -0.21 -26.73
C LYS A 100 -6.93 1.11 -26.08
N LEU A 101 -6.10 1.61 -25.19
CA LEU A 101 -6.25 2.92 -24.58
C LEU A 101 -5.45 3.96 -25.40
N PRO A 102 -5.76 5.26 -25.26
CA PRO A 102 -4.96 6.32 -25.85
C PRO A 102 -3.50 6.25 -25.41
N GLU A 103 -2.59 6.76 -26.22
CA GLU A 103 -1.18 6.90 -25.85
C GLU A 103 -1.03 7.78 -24.61
N ILE A 104 0.04 7.50 -23.84
CA ILE A 104 0.37 8.28 -22.64
C ILE A 104 0.96 9.61 -23.11
N THR A 105 0.39 10.72 -22.66
CA THR A 105 0.90 12.06 -22.93
C THR A 105 1.90 12.49 -21.86
N GLU A 106 2.80 13.43 -22.20
CA GLU A 106 3.78 13.97 -21.24
C GLU A 106 3.10 14.60 -20.00
N GLU A 107 1.92 15.19 -20.18
CA GLU A 107 1.15 15.79 -19.08
C GLU A 107 0.61 14.77 -18.06
N GLU A 108 0.44 13.52 -18.48
CA GLU A 108 -0.01 12.43 -17.59
C GLU A 108 1.14 11.83 -16.76
N ILE A 109 2.41 12.08 -17.15
CA ILE A 109 3.58 11.52 -16.48
C ILE A 109 3.84 12.25 -15.17
N PRO A 110 3.77 11.58 -14.01
CA PRO A 110 3.86 12.26 -12.71
C PRO A 110 5.30 12.65 -12.32
N PHE A 111 6.30 11.94 -12.83
CA PHE A 111 7.74 12.15 -12.55
C PHE A 111 8.63 11.42 -13.55
N ASP A 112 9.91 11.78 -13.58
CA ASP A 112 10.93 11.12 -14.42
C ASP A 112 11.30 9.75 -13.85
N ILE A 113 11.53 8.79 -14.76
CA ILE A 113 11.97 7.42 -14.46
C ILE A 113 13.28 7.11 -15.18
N PRO A 114 14.05 6.08 -14.80
CA PRO A 114 15.25 5.65 -15.50
C PRO A 114 14.98 5.35 -16.99
N LYS A 115 15.98 5.54 -17.83
CA LYS A 115 15.86 5.33 -19.30
C LYS A 115 15.57 3.87 -19.69
N SER A 116 15.96 2.92 -18.82
CA SER A 116 15.66 1.49 -18.96
C SER A 116 14.20 1.15 -18.66
N TRP A 117 13.45 2.06 -18.01
CA TRP A 117 12.07 1.87 -17.62
C TRP A 117 11.09 2.43 -18.66
N LYS A 118 9.82 2.02 -18.54
CA LYS A 118 8.73 2.50 -19.40
C LYS A 118 7.50 2.83 -18.58
N TRP A 119 6.84 3.97 -18.86
CA TRP A 119 5.49 4.20 -18.36
C TRP A 119 4.49 3.36 -19.17
N VAL A 120 3.63 2.63 -18.47
CA VAL A 120 2.58 1.81 -19.06
C VAL A 120 1.27 1.97 -18.29
N ARG A 121 0.14 1.72 -18.95
CA ARG A 121 -1.14 1.61 -18.25
C ARG A 121 -1.33 0.19 -17.72
N ILE A 122 -1.93 0.03 -16.55
CA ILE A 122 -2.20 -1.31 -15.98
C ILE A 122 -2.92 -2.22 -16.99
N ASN A 123 -3.86 -1.67 -17.78
CA ASN A 123 -4.55 -2.45 -18.81
C ASN A 123 -3.61 -3.04 -19.87
N GLU A 124 -2.49 -2.41 -20.14
CA GLU A 124 -1.55 -2.89 -21.17
C GLU A 124 -0.75 -4.10 -20.68
N ILE A 125 -0.49 -4.20 -19.39
CA ILE A 125 0.34 -5.27 -18.80
C ILE A 125 -0.47 -6.34 -18.06
N ALA A 126 -1.73 -6.10 -17.69
CA ALA A 126 -2.58 -7.08 -17.03
C ALA A 126 -3.16 -8.10 -18.02
N SER A 127 -3.17 -9.38 -17.66
CA SER A 127 -3.87 -10.44 -18.41
C SER A 127 -5.38 -10.25 -18.32
N PHE A 128 -5.90 -9.98 -17.13
CA PHE A 128 -7.27 -9.55 -16.95
C PHE A 128 -7.44 -8.60 -15.77
N ILE A 129 -8.50 -7.78 -15.85
CA ILE A 129 -8.96 -6.91 -14.76
C ILE A 129 -10.47 -7.11 -14.66
N LYS A 130 -10.95 -7.62 -13.51
CA LYS A 130 -12.37 -7.89 -13.28
C LYS A 130 -12.82 -7.38 -11.90
N ALA A 131 -14.12 -7.18 -11.75
CA ALA A 131 -14.74 -6.91 -10.45
C ALA A 131 -15.29 -8.20 -9.86
N GLY A 132 -15.23 -8.33 -8.54
CA GLY A 132 -15.89 -9.40 -7.79
C GLY A 132 -17.40 -9.37 -7.97
N GLY A 133 -17.99 -10.55 -7.90
CA GLY A 133 -19.44 -10.78 -8.09
C GLY A 133 -20.26 -10.58 -6.81
N ASP A 134 -21.43 -11.21 -6.81
CA ASP A 134 -22.30 -11.26 -5.65
C ASP A 134 -21.77 -12.23 -4.58
N LYS A 135 -22.24 -12.06 -3.34
CA LYS A 135 -21.89 -12.95 -2.23
C LYS A 135 -22.43 -14.36 -2.51
N PRO A 136 -21.61 -15.43 -2.33
CA PRO A 136 -22.09 -16.80 -2.44
C PRO A 136 -23.30 -17.06 -1.52
N LYS A 137 -24.19 -17.95 -1.95
CA LYS A 137 -25.35 -18.33 -1.14
C LYS A 137 -24.94 -19.05 0.14
N GLU A 138 -23.92 -19.90 0.03
CA GLU A 138 -23.36 -20.66 1.14
C GLU A 138 -22.01 -20.06 1.54
N ILE A 139 -22.00 -19.45 2.70
CA ILE A 139 -20.81 -18.86 3.32
C ILE A 139 -20.89 -19.07 4.83
N ILE A 140 -19.75 -19.43 5.42
CA ILE A 140 -19.58 -19.57 6.87
C ILE A 140 -18.45 -18.67 7.37
N ASP A 141 -18.46 -18.32 8.63
CA ASP A 141 -17.50 -17.37 9.22
C ASP A 141 -16.13 -18.02 9.50
N GLN A 142 -16.11 -19.34 9.78
CA GLN A 142 -14.88 -20.05 10.16
C GLN A 142 -14.52 -21.14 9.15
N LYS A 143 -13.25 -21.17 8.74
CA LYS A 143 -12.71 -22.18 7.83
C LYS A 143 -12.86 -23.59 8.43
N ASN A 144 -13.24 -24.56 7.58
CA ASN A 144 -13.22 -25.98 7.89
C ASN A 144 -12.80 -26.80 6.67
N SER A 145 -12.79 -28.14 6.75
CA SER A 145 -12.34 -29.01 5.66
C SER A 145 -13.22 -29.00 4.40
N TYR A 146 -14.45 -28.48 4.47
CA TYR A 146 -15.39 -28.42 3.35
C TYR A 146 -15.57 -26.97 2.84
N TYR A 147 -15.57 -26.00 3.74
CA TYR A 147 -15.59 -24.58 3.43
C TYR A 147 -14.20 -24.01 3.67
N ASP A 148 -13.29 -24.17 2.72
CA ASP A 148 -11.87 -23.78 2.83
C ASP A 148 -11.46 -22.65 1.90
N VAL A 149 -12.32 -22.28 0.95
CA VAL A 149 -12.09 -21.19 -0.01
C VAL A 149 -12.46 -19.84 0.59
N PRO A 150 -11.50 -18.90 0.76
CA PRO A 150 -11.81 -17.61 1.33
C PRO A 150 -12.69 -16.77 0.41
N VAL A 151 -13.70 -16.13 0.98
CA VAL A 151 -14.53 -15.11 0.33
C VAL A 151 -13.98 -13.75 0.70
N ILE A 152 -13.54 -12.98 -0.29
CA ILE A 152 -12.82 -11.73 -0.07
C ILE A 152 -13.66 -10.55 -0.54
N GLY A 153 -13.90 -9.62 0.39
CA GLY A 153 -14.57 -8.34 0.16
C GLY A 153 -13.60 -7.16 0.17
N ASN A 154 -14.16 -5.95 0.17
CA ASN A 154 -13.39 -4.73 0.30
C ASN A 154 -13.01 -4.48 1.79
N GLY A 155 -11.81 -3.99 2.02
CA GLY A 155 -11.27 -3.66 3.35
C GLY A 155 -9.95 -4.36 3.66
N LYS A 156 -9.23 -3.86 4.68
CA LYS A 156 -7.94 -4.39 5.11
C LYS A 156 -8.04 -5.34 6.32
N GLU A 157 -9.11 -5.26 7.10
CA GLU A 157 -9.31 -6.12 8.27
C GLU A 157 -9.35 -7.59 7.84
N ASN A 158 -8.63 -8.44 8.53
CA ASN A 158 -8.47 -9.86 8.20
C ASN A 158 -8.14 -10.09 6.71
N ASN A 159 -7.30 -9.23 6.12
CA ASN A 159 -6.98 -9.22 4.68
C ASN A 159 -8.21 -9.23 3.75
N GLY A 160 -9.33 -8.65 4.19
CA GLY A 160 -10.58 -8.60 3.46
C GLY A 160 -11.39 -9.91 3.47
N ILE A 161 -10.96 -10.94 4.21
CA ILE A 161 -11.71 -12.21 4.33
C ILE A 161 -12.97 -11.97 5.14
N VAL A 162 -14.12 -12.25 4.53
CA VAL A 162 -15.46 -12.08 5.13
C VAL A 162 -16.17 -13.40 5.39
N GLY A 163 -15.50 -14.52 5.16
CA GLY A 163 -15.98 -15.88 5.39
C GLY A 163 -15.39 -16.86 4.38
N TYR A 164 -15.93 -18.07 4.36
CA TYR A 164 -15.44 -19.18 3.54
C TYR A 164 -16.57 -19.86 2.79
N THR A 165 -16.28 -20.32 1.56
CA THR A 165 -17.19 -21.08 0.68
C THR A 165 -16.50 -22.36 0.18
N THR A 166 -17.16 -23.11 -0.67
CA THR A 166 -16.66 -24.38 -1.18
C THR A 166 -16.00 -24.26 -2.56
N THR A 167 -16.30 -23.21 -3.31
CA THR A 167 -15.90 -23.12 -4.73
C THR A 167 -15.24 -21.77 -5.02
N PRO A 168 -13.99 -21.75 -5.50
CA PRO A 168 -13.32 -20.52 -5.91
C PRO A 168 -13.88 -20.04 -7.27
N THR A 169 -13.85 -18.71 -7.48
CA THR A 169 -14.10 -18.10 -8.77
C THR A 169 -12.86 -17.45 -9.38
N VAL A 170 -11.76 -17.46 -8.63
CA VAL A 170 -10.40 -17.11 -9.05
C VAL A 170 -9.47 -18.19 -8.55
N GLU A 171 -8.77 -18.85 -9.48
CA GLU A 171 -7.91 -20.03 -9.20
C GLU A 171 -6.42 -19.74 -9.42
N VAL A 172 -6.10 -18.57 -9.96
CA VAL A 172 -4.72 -18.15 -10.26
C VAL A 172 -4.26 -17.04 -9.33
N PRO A 173 -2.95 -16.95 -9.05
CA PRO A 173 -2.42 -15.85 -8.25
C PRO A 173 -2.80 -14.49 -8.82
N CYS A 174 -3.30 -13.59 -7.96
CA CYS A 174 -3.84 -12.31 -8.35
C CYS A 174 -3.53 -11.22 -7.33
N LEU A 175 -3.59 -9.96 -7.76
CA LEU A 175 -3.77 -8.83 -6.85
C LEU A 175 -5.25 -8.51 -6.66
N THR A 176 -5.62 -8.16 -5.45
CA THR A 176 -6.93 -7.59 -5.13
C THR A 176 -6.79 -6.15 -4.71
N VAL A 177 -7.66 -5.27 -5.20
CA VAL A 177 -7.66 -3.85 -4.85
C VAL A 177 -9.05 -3.46 -4.35
N SER A 178 -9.11 -2.92 -3.15
CA SER A 178 -10.38 -2.45 -2.57
C SER A 178 -10.89 -1.21 -3.27
N GLY A 179 -12.06 -1.31 -3.89
CA GLY A 179 -12.74 -0.21 -4.56
C GLY A 179 -13.60 0.64 -3.64
N ARG A 180 -13.85 0.18 -2.40
CA ARG A 180 -14.72 0.82 -1.38
C ARG A 180 -14.14 0.57 0.02
N GLY A 181 -14.64 1.28 1.01
CA GLY A 181 -14.14 1.17 2.38
C GLY A 181 -12.69 1.68 2.45
N THR A 182 -11.72 0.82 2.66
CA THR A 182 -10.29 1.15 2.58
C THR A 182 -9.85 1.21 1.12
N ILE A 183 -10.25 2.27 0.41
CA ILE A 183 -10.00 2.43 -1.03
C ILE A 183 -8.50 2.35 -1.32
N GLY A 184 -8.15 1.56 -2.35
CA GLY A 184 -6.76 1.39 -2.78
C GLY A 184 -5.97 0.34 -1.98
N TYR A 185 -6.55 -0.24 -0.91
CA TYR A 185 -5.90 -1.35 -0.23
C TYR A 185 -5.66 -2.50 -1.21
N THR A 186 -4.40 -2.80 -1.45
CA THR A 186 -3.93 -3.82 -2.40
C THR A 186 -3.35 -4.99 -1.62
N CYS A 187 -3.63 -6.22 -2.08
CA CYS A 187 -3.13 -7.42 -1.43
C CYS A 187 -2.93 -8.54 -2.46
N TYR A 188 -1.75 -9.16 -2.43
CA TYR A 188 -1.45 -10.36 -3.21
C TYR A 188 -2.18 -11.59 -2.68
N ARG A 189 -2.73 -12.39 -3.59
CA ARG A 189 -3.45 -13.64 -3.31
C ARG A 189 -2.79 -14.78 -4.06
N SER A 190 -2.12 -15.64 -3.33
CA SER A 190 -1.46 -16.84 -3.89
C SER A 190 -2.40 -18.04 -4.01
N GLU A 191 -3.45 -18.08 -3.19
CA GLU A 191 -4.40 -19.19 -3.12
C GLU A 191 -5.70 -18.88 -3.87
N PRO A 192 -6.46 -19.90 -4.31
CA PRO A 192 -7.79 -19.73 -4.88
C PRO A 192 -8.75 -19.03 -3.91
N PHE A 193 -9.62 -18.16 -4.44
CA PHE A 193 -10.57 -17.37 -3.64
C PHE A 193 -11.81 -16.95 -4.43
N THR A 194 -12.80 -16.41 -3.73
CA THR A 194 -14.01 -15.83 -4.33
C THR A 194 -14.13 -14.35 -3.98
N PRO A 195 -13.85 -13.43 -4.94
CA PRO A 195 -14.01 -11.99 -4.73
C PRO A 195 -15.48 -11.57 -4.83
N ILE A 196 -15.91 -10.72 -3.90
CA ILE A 196 -17.30 -10.23 -3.84
C ILE A 196 -17.37 -8.69 -3.80
N VAL A 197 -18.60 -8.18 -3.95
CA VAL A 197 -18.95 -6.75 -3.76
C VAL A 197 -18.04 -5.82 -4.57
N ARG A 198 -17.74 -6.20 -5.81
CA ARG A 198 -16.95 -5.43 -6.77
C ARG A 198 -15.50 -5.16 -6.30
N LEU A 199 -14.93 -6.05 -5.46
CA LEU A 199 -13.50 -6.09 -5.24
C LEU A 199 -12.78 -6.19 -6.58
N ILE A 200 -11.80 -5.32 -6.85
CA ILE A 200 -11.09 -5.34 -8.13
C ILE A 200 -10.02 -6.43 -8.06
N VAL A 201 -9.96 -7.27 -9.09
CA VAL A 201 -8.99 -8.37 -9.23
C VAL A 201 -8.18 -8.14 -10.48
N LEU A 202 -6.85 -8.17 -10.31
CA LEU A 202 -5.87 -8.03 -11.39
C LEU A 202 -4.99 -9.28 -11.45
N ASN A 203 -4.81 -9.80 -12.66
CA ASN A 203 -3.83 -10.85 -12.92
C ASN A 203 -2.84 -10.37 -13.97
N PHE A 204 -1.59 -10.78 -13.83
CA PHE A 204 -0.49 -10.38 -14.70
C PHE A 204 0.20 -11.61 -15.31
N PRO A 205 0.80 -11.48 -16.51
CA PRO A 205 1.63 -12.51 -17.09
C PRO A 205 2.94 -12.70 -16.33
N SER A 206 3.70 -13.75 -16.68
CA SER A 206 4.91 -14.19 -15.96
C SER A 206 6.03 -13.14 -15.87
N GLY A 207 6.08 -12.20 -16.81
CA GLY A 207 7.06 -11.10 -16.82
C GLY A 207 6.79 -9.96 -15.84
N ILE A 208 5.74 -10.04 -15.00
CA ILE A 208 5.37 -9.01 -14.02
C ILE A 208 5.41 -9.59 -12.61
N SER A 209 6.15 -8.95 -11.73
CA SER A 209 6.11 -9.25 -10.30
C SER A 209 4.83 -8.69 -9.67
N ASN A 210 3.97 -9.57 -9.14
CA ASN A 210 2.77 -9.14 -8.42
C ASN A 210 3.12 -8.25 -7.21
N HIS A 211 4.14 -8.58 -6.43
CA HIS A 211 4.57 -7.77 -5.28
C HIS A 211 5.10 -6.40 -5.71
N TYR A 212 5.80 -6.30 -6.85
CA TYR A 212 6.19 -5.00 -7.38
C TYR A 212 4.97 -4.13 -7.70
N ILE A 213 3.97 -4.68 -8.39
CA ILE A 213 2.74 -3.94 -8.70
C ILE A 213 1.93 -3.62 -7.44
N GLU A 214 1.92 -4.50 -6.43
CA GLU A 214 1.32 -4.25 -5.13
C GLU A 214 1.92 -2.99 -4.49
N TYR A 215 3.24 -2.88 -4.44
CA TYR A 215 3.95 -1.70 -3.92
C TYR A 215 3.68 -0.46 -4.76
N VAL A 216 3.68 -0.56 -6.09
CA VAL A 216 3.34 0.57 -6.98
C VAL A 216 1.91 1.08 -6.76
N LEU A 217 0.95 0.17 -6.56
CA LEU A 217 -0.45 0.55 -6.32
C LEU A 217 -0.67 1.16 -4.93
N THR A 218 0.17 0.79 -3.96
CA THR A 218 0.14 1.30 -2.59
C THR A 218 0.89 2.63 -2.48
N ALA A 219 1.91 2.84 -3.31
CA ALA A 219 2.71 4.07 -3.30
C ALA A 219 1.88 5.32 -3.65
N PRO A 220 2.13 6.47 -3.01
CA PRO A 220 1.50 7.73 -3.37
C PRO A 220 2.05 8.23 -4.71
N LEU A 221 1.38 7.92 -5.81
CA LEU A 221 1.77 8.35 -7.16
C LEU A 221 1.50 9.83 -7.44
N GLU A 222 0.56 10.45 -6.72
CA GLU A 222 0.12 11.82 -7.00
C GLU A 222 0.55 12.78 -5.88
N LYS A 223 1.30 13.83 -6.25
CA LYS A 223 1.50 14.99 -5.39
C LYS A 223 0.20 15.82 -5.35
N GLY A 224 -0.50 15.77 -4.23
CA GLY A 224 -1.41 16.86 -3.86
C GLY A 224 -2.82 16.85 -4.44
N VAL A 225 -3.32 15.78 -5.02
CA VAL A 225 -4.74 15.69 -5.37
C VAL A 225 -5.51 15.10 -4.19
N GLY A 226 -5.86 15.96 -3.25
CA GLY A 226 -6.79 15.68 -2.16
C GLY A 226 -8.24 15.53 -2.64
N THR A 227 -8.46 14.85 -3.76
CA THR A 227 -9.80 14.45 -4.19
C THR A 227 -10.19 13.22 -3.40
N SER A 228 -11.15 13.39 -2.50
CA SER A 228 -11.81 12.30 -1.80
C SER A 228 -12.51 11.41 -2.83
N ILE A 229 -11.77 10.40 -3.35
CA ILE A 229 -12.32 9.40 -4.26
C ILE A 229 -13.33 8.58 -3.45
N LYS A 230 -14.61 8.67 -3.80
CA LYS A 230 -15.68 7.92 -3.12
C LYS A 230 -15.66 6.43 -3.43
N GLN A 231 -15.09 6.03 -4.55
CA GLN A 231 -14.90 4.64 -4.94
C GLN A 231 -13.85 4.53 -6.06
N LEU A 232 -13.10 3.43 -6.07
CA LEU A 232 -12.22 3.03 -7.14
C LEU A 232 -12.94 2.01 -8.03
N THR A 233 -12.84 2.16 -9.35
CA THR A 233 -13.55 1.31 -10.31
C THR A 233 -12.59 0.64 -11.29
N VAL A 234 -13.04 -0.44 -11.93
CA VAL A 234 -12.25 -1.14 -12.97
C VAL A 234 -11.79 -0.20 -14.09
N PRO A 235 -12.61 0.71 -14.66
CA PRO A 235 -12.14 1.68 -15.64
C PRO A 235 -11.00 2.57 -15.12
N MET A 236 -11.07 3.04 -13.88
CA MET A 236 -10.02 3.89 -13.28
C MET A 236 -8.71 3.12 -13.11
N ILE A 237 -8.75 1.87 -12.64
CA ILE A 237 -7.57 1.03 -12.52
C ILE A 237 -6.95 0.75 -13.89
N LYS A 238 -7.75 0.51 -14.92
CA LYS A 238 -7.27 0.24 -16.28
C LYS A 238 -6.39 1.37 -16.85
N THR A 239 -6.74 2.60 -16.55
CA THR A 239 -6.02 3.78 -17.04
C THR A 239 -4.86 4.21 -16.14
N LYS A 240 -4.74 3.64 -14.93
CA LYS A 240 -3.68 4.01 -14.00
C LYS A 240 -2.31 3.74 -14.59
N LEU A 241 -1.43 4.74 -14.54
CA LEU A 241 -0.04 4.62 -14.97
C LEU A 241 0.79 3.89 -13.92
N VAL A 242 1.68 3.04 -14.38
CA VAL A 242 2.69 2.39 -13.56
C VAL A 242 4.05 2.48 -14.25
N PRO A 243 5.13 2.76 -13.51
CA PRO A 243 6.47 2.67 -14.04
C PRO A 243 6.88 1.19 -14.11
N LEU A 244 7.30 0.73 -15.26
CA LEU A 244 7.68 -0.67 -15.53
C LEU A 244 9.19 -0.78 -15.64
N PRO A 245 9.90 -1.39 -14.67
CA PRO A 245 11.30 -1.79 -14.78
C PRO A 245 11.46 -3.13 -15.51
N PRO A 246 12.68 -3.50 -15.93
CA PRO A 246 13.03 -4.87 -16.30
C PRO A 246 12.68 -5.85 -15.18
N ILE A 247 12.38 -7.12 -15.51
CA ILE A 247 11.86 -8.09 -14.52
C ILE A 247 12.85 -8.37 -13.37
N GLU A 248 14.15 -8.43 -13.65
CA GLU A 248 15.13 -8.67 -12.60
C GLU A 248 15.26 -7.46 -11.66
N GLU A 249 15.10 -6.24 -12.17
CA GLU A 249 15.05 -5.05 -11.33
C GLU A 249 13.78 -5.02 -10.48
N GLN A 250 12.60 -5.43 -11.00
CA GLN A 250 11.38 -5.59 -10.18
C GLN A 250 11.65 -6.48 -8.97
N LYS A 251 12.31 -7.63 -9.17
CA LYS A 251 12.66 -8.57 -8.09
C LYS A 251 13.59 -7.95 -7.06
N ARG A 252 14.61 -7.20 -7.50
CA ARG A 252 15.54 -6.52 -6.59
C ARG A 252 14.88 -5.40 -5.79
N ILE A 253 13.96 -4.67 -6.42
CA ILE A 253 13.15 -3.64 -5.74
C ILE A 253 12.32 -4.29 -4.65
N VAL A 254 11.60 -5.37 -4.96
CA VAL A 254 10.78 -6.13 -3.98
C VAL A 254 11.65 -6.60 -2.82
N ALA A 255 12.75 -7.31 -3.10
CA ALA A 255 13.65 -7.81 -2.08
C ALA A 255 14.22 -6.68 -1.19
N LYS A 256 14.50 -5.50 -1.78
CA LYS A 256 15.01 -4.35 -1.03
C LYS A 256 13.94 -3.71 -0.14
N ILE A 257 12.69 -3.65 -0.57
CA ILE A 257 11.57 -3.19 0.26
C ILE A 257 11.38 -4.15 1.44
N GLU A 258 11.31 -5.47 1.19
CA GLU A 258 11.17 -6.49 2.22
C GLU A 258 12.32 -6.49 3.24
N ASP A 259 13.56 -6.19 2.80
CA ASP A 259 14.73 -6.01 3.67
C ASP A 259 14.60 -4.77 4.59
N LEU A 260 13.90 -3.73 4.13
CA LEU A 260 13.71 -2.48 4.87
C LEU A 260 12.47 -2.46 5.78
N GLU A 261 11.42 -3.24 5.48
CA GLU A 261 10.19 -3.30 6.28
C GLU A 261 10.42 -3.52 7.78
N PRO A 262 11.28 -4.47 8.24
CA PRO A 262 11.49 -4.68 9.67
C PRO A 262 12.06 -3.47 10.40
N TYR A 263 12.70 -2.54 9.69
CA TYR A 263 13.23 -1.32 10.30
C TYR A 263 12.16 -0.24 10.44
N THR A 264 11.08 -0.29 9.67
CA THR A 264 9.93 0.60 9.84
C THR A 264 9.01 0.13 10.96
N GLU A 265 8.89 -1.19 11.19
CA GLU A 265 8.05 -1.77 12.25
C GLU A 265 8.69 -1.70 13.65
N ARG A 266 10.03 -1.72 13.74
CA ARG A 266 10.77 -1.73 15.03
C ARG A 266 10.79 -0.38 15.76
N LEU A 267 10.21 0.64 15.20
CA LEU A 267 10.17 1.98 15.80
C LEU A 267 8.87 2.24 16.58
N GLU A 268 7.97 1.25 16.64
CA GLU A 268 6.85 1.19 17.57
C GLU A 268 7.31 0.65 18.93
#